data_0ef2af3f91204a0a6962e0263a8f1ad5
#
_entry.id   0ef2af3f91204a0a6962e0263a8f1ad5
#
_cell.length_a   1.000
_cell.length_b   1.000
_cell.length_c   1.000
_cell.angle_alpha   90.00
_cell.angle_beta   90.00
_cell.angle_gamma   90.00
#
_symmetry.space_group_name_H-M   'P 1'
#
loop_
_entity.id
_entity.type
_entity.pdbx_description
1 polymer ?
#
loop_
_entity_poly.entity_id
_entity_poly.type
_entity_poly.pdbx_seq_one_letter_code
_entity_poly.pdbx_strand_id
1 'polypeptide(L)'
;MNLADIPLFSMLRGRIGHLGERQRLIAQNVANSETPGYTPQDVKAYSFQAQLRGVQMAQAGAPARTQATHLSGTVNRTAAASTFKSVRTKDSETTMDGNSVVLEEEMMKMSEARMAYDAAVGFYQKSLNLLRTAARPPGR
;
A
#
# COMPACT_ATOMS: atom_id res chain seq x y z
N MET A 1 -2.15 -22.84 7.96
CA MET A 1 -1.44 -21.56 8.03
C MET A 1 -2.00 -20.66 6.95
N ASN A 2 -2.55 -19.54 7.35
CA ASN A 2 -3.06 -18.57 6.37
C ASN A 2 -1.88 -17.64 5.99
N LEU A 3 -1.52 -17.59 4.71
CA LEU A 3 -0.47 -16.70 4.17
C LEU A 3 -0.72 -15.23 4.52
N ALA A 4 -1.99 -14.89 4.80
CA ALA A 4 -2.36 -13.55 5.24
C ALA A 4 -1.81 -13.18 6.62
N ASP A 5 -1.51 -14.17 7.46
CA ASP A 5 -1.05 -13.96 8.84
C ASP A 5 0.47 -13.78 8.91
N ILE A 6 1.19 -14.01 7.80
CA ILE A 6 2.63 -13.77 7.74
C ILE A 6 2.87 -12.27 7.49
N PRO A 7 3.54 -11.56 8.42
CA PRO A 7 3.73 -10.10 8.33
C PRO A 7 4.33 -9.63 6.99
N LEU A 8 5.27 -10.38 6.44
CA LEU A 8 5.90 -10.06 5.15
C LEU A 8 4.87 -9.95 4.01
N PHE A 9 3.93 -10.90 3.91
CA PHE A 9 2.94 -10.89 2.85
C PHE A 9 1.90 -9.80 3.03
N SER A 10 1.52 -9.50 4.27
CA SER A 10 0.62 -8.38 4.56
C SER A 10 1.25 -7.04 4.17
N MET A 11 2.54 -6.86 4.46
CA MET A 11 3.30 -5.66 4.11
C MET A 11 3.51 -5.51 2.61
N LEU A 12 3.85 -6.59 1.91
CA LEU A 12 4.00 -6.56 0.45
C LEU A 12 2.67 -6.24 -0.25
N ARG A 13 1.57 -6.83 0.18
CA ARG A 13 0.23 -6.48 -0.32
C ARG A 13 -0.12 -5.02 -0.04
N GLY A 14 0.19 -4.52 1.16
CA GLY A 14 0.00 -3.10 1.47
C GLY A 14 0.81 -2.20 0.54
N ARG A 15 2.07 -2.56 0.24
CA ARG A 15 2.92 -1.82 -0.69
C ARG A 15 2.39 -1.85 -2.12
N ILE A 16 1.96 -3.02 -2.59
CA ILE A 16 1.36 -3.18 -3.92
C ILE A 16 0.08 -2.32 -4.03
N GLY A 17 -0.80 -2.38 -3.03
CA GLY A 17 -2.01 -1.56 -2.99
C GLY A 17 -1.71 -0.05 -2.99
N HIS A 18 -0.73 0.40 -2.21
CA HIS A 18 -0.28 1.79 -2.19
C HIS A 18 0.22 2.26 -3.56
N LEU A 19 1.04 1.44 -4.22
CA LEU A 19 1.58 1.78 -5.55
C LEU A 19 0.50 1.76 -6.63
N GLY A 20 -0.46 0.84 -6.54
CA GLY A 20 -1.63 0.85 -7.43
C GLY A 20 -2.48 2.11 -7.27
N GLU A 21 -2.72 2.57 -6.03
CA GLU A 21 -3.42 3.82 -5.78
C GLU A 21 -2.62 5.04 -6.26
N ARG A 22 -1.29 5.03 -6.09
CA ARG A 22 -0.42 6.08 -6.62
C ARG A 22 -0.56 6.19 -8.14
N GLN A 23 -0.49 5.06 -8.87
CA GLN A 23 -0.69 5.05 -10.33
C GLN A 23 -2.06 5.59 -10.74
N ARG A 24 -3.12 5.24 -10.00
CA ARG A 24 -4.47 5.75 -10.25
C ARG A 24 -4.54 7.28 -10.10
N LEU A 25 -3.93 7.84 -9.05
CA LEU A 25 -3.92 9.29 -8.82
C LEU A 25 -3.10 10.02 -9.88
N ILE A 26 -1.92 9.50 -10.26
CA ILE A 26 -1.10 10.07 -11.34
C ILE A 26 -1.89 10.07 -12.66
N ALA A 27 -2.58 8.98 -13.01
CA ALA A 27 -3.42 8.95 -14.20
C ALA A 27 -4.56 9.97 -14.13
N GLN A 28 -5.13 10.20 -12.96
CA GLN A 28 -6.13 11.24 -12.74
C GLN A 28 -5.54 12.64 -12.89
N ASN A 29 -4.32 12.89 -12.39
CA ASN A 29 -3.62 14.17 -12.58
C ASN A 29 -3.38 14.44 -14.07
N VAL A 30 -2.86 13.45 -14.80
CA VAL A 30 -2.64 13.56 -16.26
C VAL A 30 -3.95 13.87 -17.00
N ALA A 31 -5.05 13.19 -16.64
CA ALA A 31 -6.36 13.44 -17.25
C ALA A 31 -6.89 14.85 -16.98
N ASN A 32 -6.42 15.52 -15.92
CA ASN A 32 -6.82 16.88 -15.54
C ASN A 32 -5.74 17.94 -15.82
N SER A 33 -4.74 17.63 -16.63
CA SER A 33 -3.63 18.55 -16.95
C SER A 33 -4.08 19.85 -17.63
N GLU A 34 -5.23 19.85 -18.27
CA GLU A 34 -5.83 21.04 -18.90
C GLU A 34 -7.03 21.62 -18.12
N THR A 35 -7.32 21.10 -16.92
CA THR A 35 -8.44 21.59 -16.12
C THR A 35 -8.02 22.84 -15.34
N PRO A 36 -8.64 24.02 -15.55
CA PRO A 36 -8.29 25.24 -14.84
C PRO A 36 -8.39 25.07 -13.32
N GLY A 37 -7.38 25.57 -12.59
CA GLY A 37 -7.34 25.55 -11.13
C GLY A 37 -7.11 24.15 -10.52
N TYR A 38 -6.83 23.14 -11.31
CA TYR A 38 -6.59 21.79 -10.79
C TYR A 38 -5.22 21.71 -10.09
N THR A 39 -5.21 21.05 -8.94
CA THR A 39 -3.99 20.75 -8.17
C THR A 39 -3.78 19.24 -8.13
N PRO A 40 -2.63 18.72 -8.56
CA PRO A 40 -2.35 17.29 -8.56
C PRO A 40 -2.38 16.70 -7.15
N GLN A 41 -2.67 15.40 -7.10
CA GLN A 41 -2.73 14.62 -5.87
C GLN A 41 -1.73 13.48 -5.93
N ASP A 42 -1.07 13.19 -4.82
CA ASP A 42 -0.24 12.00 -4.66
C ASP A 42 -0.64 11.27 -3.37
N VAL A 43 -0.26 10.03 -3.23
CA VAL A 43 -0.50 9.25 -2.02
C VAL A 43 0.51 9.65 -0.96
N LYS A 44 0.07 9.78 0.29
CA LYS A 44 0.99 9.97 1.42
C LYS A 44 2.04 8.86 1.42
N ALA A 45 3.30 9.23 1.68
CA ALA A 45 4.42 8.31 1.68
C ALA A 45 4.13 7.03 2.50
N TYR A 46 4.45 5.88 1.90
CA TYR A 46 4.25 4.58 2.54
C TYR A 46 5.28 4.38 3.65
N SER A 47 4.80 4.23 4.90
CA SER A 47 5.65 3.97 6.05
C SER A 47 5.59 2.49 6.44
N PHE A 48 6.66 1.77 6.12
CA PHE A 48 6.84 0.37 6.51
C PHE A 48 6.87 0.18 8.03
N GLN A 49 7.52 1.11 8.73
CA GLN A 49 7.59 1.08 10.20
C GLN A 49 6.23 1.26 10.88
N ALA A 50 5.35 2.10 10.33
CA ALA A 50 4.02 2.28 10.88
C ALA A 50 3.19 1.00 10.76
N GLN A 51 3.33 0.26 9.66
CA GLN A 51 2.66 -1.02 9.48
C GLN A 51 3.22 -2.11 10.41
N LEU A 52 4.55 -2.17 10.58
CA LEU A 52 5.17 -3.11 11.50
C LEU A 52 4.70 -2.89 12.94
N ARG A 53 4.64 -1.63 13.40
CA ARG A 53 4.09 -1.27 14.72
C ARG A 53 2.61 -1.65 14.84
N GLY A 54 1.82 -1.45 13.80
CA GLY A 54 0.41 -1.85 13.78
C GLY A 54 0.22 -3.36 13.93
N VAL A 55 1.06 -4.17 13.28
CA VAL A 55 1.05 -5.64 13.40
C VAL A 55 1.47 -6.07 14.81
N GLN A 56 2.51 -5.45 15.39
CA GLN A 56 2.96 -5.75 16.76
C GLN A 56 1.92 -5.38 17.81
N MET A 57 1.24 -4.25 17.67
CA MET A 57 0.14 -3.85 18.57
C MET A 57 -1.08 -4.78 18.45
N ALA A 58 -1.40 -5.26 17.25
CA ALA A 58 -2.49 -6.22 17.06
C ALA A 58 -2.20 -7.58 17.69
N GLN A 59 -0.94 -7.97 17.82
CA GLN A 59 -0.53 -9.20 18.51
C GLN A 59 -0.48 -9.03 20.03
N ALA A 60 -0.21 -7.83 20.54
CA ALA A 60 -0.11 -7.55 21.97
C ALA A 60 -1.45 -7.34 22.69
N GLY A 61 -2.55 -7.25 21.95
CA GLY A 61 -3.81 -6.71 22.47
C GLY A 61 -5.02 -7.66 22.52
N ALA A 62 -4.84 -8.97 22.48
CA ALA A 62 -5.97 -9.86 22.79
C ALA A 62 -6.11 -9.97 24.32
N PRO A 63 -7.18 -9.43 24.96
CA PRO A 63 -7.41 -9.60 26.38
C PRO A 63 -7.47 -11.08 26.72
N ALA A 64 -6.68 -11.52 27.70
CA ALA A 64 -6.77 -12.88 28.18
C ALA A 64 -8.17 -13.12 28.80
N ARG A 65 -8.87 -14.15 28.35
CA ARG A 65 -10.13 -14.56 28.96
C ARG A 65 -9.83 -15.07 30.40
N THR A 66 -10.32 -14.37 31.38
CA THR A 66 -10.22 -14.81 32.78
C THR A 66 -11.36 -15.73 33.20
N GLN A 67 -12.46 -15.80 32.39
CA GLN A 67 -13.56 -16.75 32.58
C GLN A 67 -14.16 -17.21 31.22
N ALA A 68 -14.65 -18.46 31.18
CA ALA A 68 -15.22 -19.08 29.98
C ALA A 68 -16.48 -18.37 29.45
N THR A 69 -17.19 -17.64 30.29
CA THR A 69 -18.39 -16.86 29.96
C THR A 69 -18.10 -15.47 29.40
N HIS A 70 -16.86 -15.02 29.45
CA HIS A 70 -16.50 -13.72 28.84
C HIS A 70 -16.53 -13.83 27.32
N LEU A 71 -17.33 -12.97 26.71
CA LEU A 71 -17.33 -12.78 25.25
C LEU A 71 -15.92 -12.34 24.83
N SER A 72 -15.32 -13.08 23.90
CA SER A 72 -14.13 -12.61 23.23
C SER A 72 -14.52 -11.36 22.47
N GLY A 73 -13.94 -10.20 22.87
CA GLY A 73 -14.04 -9.01 22.06
C GLY A 73 -13.66 -9.37 20.62
N THR A 74 -14.56 -9.18 19.69
CA THR A 74 -14.25 -9.24 18.26
C THR A 74 -13.23 -8.12 18.04
N VAL A 75 -11.94 -8.51 17.96
CA VAL A 75 -10.98 -7.65 17.28
C VAL A 75 -11.56 -7.52 15.89
N ASN A 76 -12.20 -6.38 15.65
CA ASN A 76 -12.69 -6.06 14.33
C ASN A 76 -11.44 -5.95 13.43
N ARG A 77 -11.00 -7.10 12.92
CA ARG A 77 -10.13 -7.19 11.78
C ARG A 77 -10.97 -6.83 10.55
N THR A 78 -11.56 -5.65 10.58
CA THR A 78 -11.67 -4.94 9.34
C THR A 78 -10.21 -4.85 8.91
N ALA A 79 -9.80 -5.80 8.07
CA ALA A 79 -8.72 -5.53 7.17
C ALA A 79 -8.99 -4.10 6.73
N ALA A 80 -8.31 -3.17 7.35
CA ALA A 80 -8.41 -1.80 6.97
C ALA A 80 -8.12 -1.87 5.49
N ALA A 81 -9.16 -1.80 4.69
CA ALA A 81 -9.00 -1.33 3.35
C ALA A 81 -8.14 -0.11 3.60
N SER A 82 -6.85 -0.27 3.34
CA SER A 82 -5.87 0.77 3.62
C SER A 82 -6.28 1.90 2.71
N THR A 83 -7.16 2.74 3.22
CA THR A 83 -7.62 3.92 2.52
C THR A 83 -6.40 4.82 2.51
N PHE A 84 -5.59 4.65 1.47
CA PHE A 84 -4.40 5.45 1.30
C PHE A 84 -4.85 6.90 1.18
N LYS A 85 -4.41 7.73 2.12
CA LYS A 85 -4.75 9.14 2.12
C LYS A 85 -4.04 9.83 0.97
N SER A 86 -4.79 10.46 0.09
CA SER A 86 -4.25 11.36 -0.91
C SER A 86 -3.94 12.73 -0.29
N VAL A 87 -2.89 13.35 -0.79
CA VAL A 87 -2.45 14.70 -0.39
C VAL A 87 -2.31 15.52 -1.67
N ARG A 88 -2.78 16.76 -1.65
CA ARG A 88 -2.54 17.71 -2.74
C ARG A 88 -1.07 18.11 -2.71
N THR A 89 -0.40 17.93 -3.83
CA THR A 89 1.02 18.25 -3.99
C THR A 89 1.17 18.97 -5.30
N LYS A 90 1.49 20.26 -5.25
CA LYS A 90 1.76 21.02 -6.47
C LYS A 90 3.05 20.53 -7.12
N ASP A 91 3.06 20.45 -8.45
CA ASP A 91 4.28 20.27 -9.22
C ASP A 91 5.11 21.56 -9.27
N SER A 92 6.24 21.54 -9.97
CA SER A 92 7.21 22.65 -10.00
C SER A 92 6.67 23.94 -10.59
N GLU A 93 5.67 23.85 -11.49
CA GLU A 93 5.10 24.97 -12.19
C GLU A 93 3.58 25.08 -12.00
N THR A 94 3.07 26.30 -12.12
CA THR A 94 1.62 26.57 -12.11
C THR A 94 1.32 27.50 -13.29
N THR A 95 0.41 27.10 -14.15
CA THR A 95 -0.03 27.87 -15.31
C THR A 95 -0.89 29.08 -14.91
N MET A 96 -1.10 30.02 -15.83
CA MET A 96 -1.88 31.25 -15.55
C MET A 96 -3.35 30.99 -15.21
N ASP A 97 -3.90 29.86 -15.65
CA ASP A 97 -5.24 29.39 -15.31
C ASP A 97 -5.33 28.67 -13.95
N GLY A 98 -4.19 28.60 -13.22
CA GLY A 98 -4.11 28.02 -11.88
C GLY A 98 -3.92 26.49 -11.87
N ASN A 99 -3.75 25.86 -13.03
CA ASN A 99 -3.41 24.43 -13.07
C ASN A 99 -1.95 24.22 -12.64
N SER A 100 -1.68 23.26 -11.78
CA SER A 100 -0.34 22.97 -11.25
C SER A 100 0.14 21.56 -11.62
N VAL A 101 -0.38 20.97 -12.68
CA VAL A 101 0.06 19.67 -13.22
C VAL A 101 1.15 19.89 -14.25
N VAL A 102 2.33 19.29 -14.05
CA VAL A 102 3.41 19.22 -15.04
C VAL A 102 3.45 17.81 -15.59
N LEU A 103 3.09 17.64 -16.87
CA LEU A 103 2.96 16.32 -17.50
C LEU A 103 4.25 15.50 -17.43
N GLU A 104 5.39 16.14 -17.64
CA GLU A 104 6.70 15.50 -17.59
C GLU A 104 6.99 14.92 -16.20
N GLU A 105 6.65 15.66 -15.15
CA GLU A 105 6.81 15.20 -13.77
C GLU A 105 5.86 14.04 -13.45
N GLU A 106 4.60 14.13 -13.88
CA GLU A 106 3.64 13.06 -13.68
C GLU A 106 4.02 11.78 -14.45
N MET A 107 4.59 11.91 -15.66
CA MET A 107 5.11 10.77 -16.41
C MET A 107 6.32 10.12 -15.73
N MET A 108 7.23 10.91 -15.16
CA MET A 108 8.33 10.38 -14.36
C MET A 108 7.84 9.67 -13.11
N LYS A 109 6.89 10.26 -12.36
CA LYS A 109 6.24 9.64 -11.19
C LYS A 109 5.54 8.33 -11.57
N MET A 110 4.89 8.27 -12.73
CA MET A 110 4.24 7.06 -13.25
C MET A 110 5.26 5.95 -13.54
N SER A 111 6.36 6.29 -14.20
CA SER A 111 7.43 5.32 -14.49
C SER A 111 8.05 4.76 -13.20
N GLU A 112 8.37 5.64 -12.24
CA GLU A 112 8.86 5.23 -10.93
C GLU A 112 7.88 4.32 -10.18
N ALA A 113 6.59 4.71 -10.13
CA ALA A 113 5.55 3.93 -9.46
C ALA A 113 5.36 2.55 -10.11
N ARG A 114 5.45 2.46 -11.45
CA ARG A 114 5.37 1.21 -12.19
C ARG A 114 6.54 0.29 -11.90
N MET A 115 7.78 0.80 -11.96
CA MET A 115 8.96 -0.01 -11.62
C MET A 115 8.90 -0.53 -10.18
N ALA A 116 8.49 0.33 -9.24
CA ALA A 116 8.33 -0.07 -7.85
C ALA A 116 7.22 -1.12 -7.65
N TYR A 117 6.12 -1.01 -8.42
CA TYR A 117 5.02 -1.98 -8.41
C TYR A 117 5.49 -3.35 -8.92
N ASP A 118 6.16 -3.38 -10.06
CA ASP A 118 6.68 -4.62 -10.67
C ASP A 118 7.70 -5.30 -9.75
N ALA A 119 8.58 -4.51 -9.10
CA ALA A 119 9.50 -5.02 -8.10
C ALA A 119 8.77 -5.64 -6.88
N ALA A 120 7.74 -4.96 -6.36
CA ALA A 120 6.96 -5.46 -5.22
C ALA A 120 6.22 -6.77 -5.55
N VAL A 121 5.65 -6.86 -6.75
CA VAL A 121 5.01 -8.10 -7.26
C VAL A 121 6.05 -9.22 -7.41
N GLY A 122 7.23 -8.91 -7.98
CA GLY A 122 8.33 -9.87 -8.12
C GLY A 122 8.81 -10.42 -6.76
N PHE A 123 8.94 -9.56 -5.75
CA PHE A 123 9.27 -9.98 -4.38
C PHE A 123 8.17 -10.86 -3.78
N TYR A 124 6.90 -10.51 -3.98
CA TYR A 124 5.78 -11.32 -3.51
C TYR A 124 5.82 -12.73 -4.11
N GLN A 125 5.99 -12.84 -5.42
CA GLN A 125 6.09 -14.13 -6.13
C GLN A 125 7.31 -14.95 -5.69
N LYS A 126 8.47 -14.30 -5.55
CA LYS A 126 9.69 -14.96 -5.07
C LYS A 126 9.51 -15.52 -3.66
N SER A 127 8.88 -14.74 -2.76
CA SER A 127 8.61 -15.20 -1.40
C SER A 127 7.65 -16.40 -1.37
N LEU A 128 6.61 -16.41 -2.21
CA LEU A 128 5.71 -17.55 -2.37
C LEU A 128 6.46 -18.80 -2.87
N ASN A 129 7.35 -18.65 -3.85
CA ASN A 129 8.11 -19.76 -4.39
C ASN A 129 9.09 -20.35 -3.35
N LEU A 130 9.74 -19.49 -2.56
CA LEU A 130 10.59 -19.94 -1.45
C LEU A 130 9.80 -20.75 -0.41
N LEU A 131 8.59 -20.30 -0.04
CA LEU A 131 7.72 -21.05 0.87
C LEU A 131 7.31 -22.40 0.28
N ARG A 132 6.95 -22.45 -1.01
CA ARG A 132 6.61 -23.71 -1.69
C ARG A 132 7.80 -24.68 -1.70
N THR A 133 9.00 -24.16 -1.93
CA THR A 133 10.22 -24.97 -1.91
C THR A 133 10.51 -25.50 -0.50
N ALA A 134 10.38 -24.67 0.52
CA ALA A 134 10.57 -25.07 1.92
C ALA A 134 9.51 -26.07 2.41
N ALA A 135 8.29 -26.03 1.85
CA ALA A 135 7.20 -26.95 2.20
C ALA A 135 7.28 -28.30 1.46
N ARG A 136 8.18 -28.47 0.50
CA ARG A 136 8.38 -29.77 -0.19
C ARG A 136 9.14 -30.72 0.73
N PRO A 137 8.62 -31.95 0.94
CA PRO A 137 9.35 -32.96 1.70
C PRO A 137 10.66 -33.31 0.99
N PRO A 138 11.76 -33.54 1.73
CA PRO A 138 13.02 -34.00 1.13
C PRO A 138 12.84 -35.41 0.51
N GLY A 139 13.11 -35.57 -0.77
CA GLY A 139 13.18 -36.88 -1.40
C GLY A 139 12.10 -37.23 -2.45
N ARG A 140 11.40 -36.26 -3.02
CA ARG A 140 10.55 -36.48 -4.22
C ARG A 140 10.76 -35.40 -5.27
#